data_e9fa59f59bcfa36392365fea41d0ae29
#
_entry.id   e9fa59f59bcfa36392365fea41d0ae29
#
_cell.length_a   1.000
_cell.length_b   1.000
_cell.length_c   1.000
_cell.angle_alpha   90.00
_cell.angle_beta   90.00
_cell.angle_gamma   90.00
#
_symmetry.space_group_name_H-M   'P 1'
#
loop_
_entity.id
_entity.type
_entity.pdbx_description
1 polymer ?
#
loop_
_entity_poly.entity_id
_entity_poly.type
_entity_poly.pdbx_seq_one_letter_code
_entity_poly.pdbx_strand_id
1 'polypeptide(L)'
;FTLPHSKRVPFEMIIGQAALESGWGSSRFAKEAKNLFGIRTFSKDTPHLLPQGIKNWPGWGVRIFPSKCASVIEYVRLLNEHPAYKEFRDLREKTQDPIKLIKTLDAFSTTSDYDQRVIRIIKKIRKLEDTYASDKTIK
;
A
#
# COMPACT_ATOMS: atom_id res chain seq x y z
N PHE A 1 14.12 -4.54 9.28
CA PHE A 1 13.22 -5.31 8.39
C PHE A 1 13.94 -5.60 7.08
N THR A 2 14.46 -6.81 6.97
CA THR A 2 15.22 -7.24 5.78
C THR A 2 14.61 -8.50 5.20
N LEU A 3 14.27 -8.46 3.91
CA LEU A 3 13.74 -9.61 3.17
C LEU A 3 14.67 -9.96 2.00
N PRO A 4 14.71 -11.24 1.59
CA PRO A 4 15.40 -11.61 0.36
C PRO A 4 14.73 -10.94 -0.84
N HIS A 5 15.48 -10.73 -1.92
CA HIS A 5 14.99 -10.05 -3.13
C HIS A 5 13.68 -10.61 -3.66
N SER A 6 13.52 -11.94 -3.61
CA SER A 6 12.31 -12.62 -4.10
C SER A 6 11.04 -12.28 -3.29
N LYS A 7 11.17 -11.65 -2.13
CA LYS A 7 10.05 -11.31 -1.24
C LYS A 7 9.91 -9.82 -0.99
N ARG A 8 10.76 -9.00 -1.59
CA ARG A 8 10.68 -7.54 -1.45
C ARG A 8 9.61 -6.95 -2.34
N VAL A 9 9.01 -5.88 -1.86
CA VAL A 9 8.14 -5.03 -2.67
C VAL A 9 8.93 -3.76 -2.97
N PRO A 10 8.96 -3.28 -4.22
CA PRO A 10 9.67 -2.05 -4.54
C PRO A 10 9.24 -0.90 -3.64
N PHE A 11 10.20 -0.16 -3.10
CA PHE A 11 9.95 0.92 -2.14
C PHE A 11 8.98 1.97 -2.69
N GLU A 12 9.14 2.36 -3.95
CA GLU A 12 8.27 3.35 -4.59
C GLU A 12 6.81 2.87 -4.68
N MET A 13 6.61 1.55 -4.85
CA MET A 13 5.27 0.98 -4.88
C MET A 13 4.63 1.03 -3.50
N ILE A 14 5.39 0.70 -2.45
CA ILE A 14 4.92 0.79 -1.06
C ILE A 14 4.48 2.22 -0.76
N ILE A 15 5.34 3.20 -1.04
CA ILE A 15 5.07 4.61 -0.77
C ILE A 15 3.89 5.11 -1.62
N GLY A 16 3.87 4.76 -2.90
CA GLY A 16 2.80 5.20 -3.81
C GLY A 16 1.42 4.68 -3.37
N GLN A 17 1.34 3.41 -3.03
CA GLN A 17 0.08 2.84 -2.55
C GLN A 17 -0.31 3.39 -1.17
N ALA A 18 0.65 3.50 -0.24
CA ALA A 18 0.38 4.06 1.08
C ALA A 18 -0.10 5.51 0.99
N ALA A 19 0.51 6.33 0.14
CA ALA A 19 0.11 7.72 -0.05
C ALA A 19 -1.31 7.82 -0.60
N LEU A 20 -1.64 7.02 -1.61
CA LEU A 20 -2.97 7.03 -2.20
C LEU A 20 -4.04 6.55 -1.21
N GLU A 21 -3.82 5.40 -0.60
CA GLU A 21 -4.81 4.75 0.27
C GLU A 21 -5.03 5.51 1.59
N SER A 22 -4.01 6.17 2.10
CA SER A 22 -4.09 6.89 3.37
C SER A 22 -4.33 8.38 3.23
N GLY A 23 -4.50 8.89 1.99
CA GLY A 23 -4.57 10.32 1.76
C GLY A 23 -3.33 11.03 2.29
N TRP A 24 -2.14 10.53 1.96
CA TRP A 24 -0.85 11.04 2.45
C TRP A 24 -0.74 10.99 3.98
N GLY A 25 -1.35 9.98 4.60
CA GLY A 25 -1.35 9.78 6.04
C GLY A 25 -2.39 10.60 6.80
N SER A 26 -3.26 11.33 6.11
CA SER A 26 -4.24 12.22 6.75
C SER A 26 -5.60 11.58 6.99
N SER A 27 -5.89 10.42 6.41
CA SER A 27 -7.20 9.79 6.53
C SER A 27 -7.50 9.34 7.97
N ARG A 28 -8.79 9.17 8.26
CA ARG A 28 -9.25 8.65 9.55
C ARG A 28 -8.60 7.29 9.85
N PHE A 29 -8.55 6.40 8.87
CA PHE A 29 -7.98 5.05 9.06
C PHE A 29 -6.48 5.08 9.29
N ALA A 30 -5.75 6.00 8.65
CA ALA A 30 -4.32 6.16 8.89
C ALA A 30 -4.05 6.67 10.30
N LYS A 31 -4.86 7.60 10.79
CA LYS A 31 -4.68 8.21 12.12
C LYS A 31 -5.19 7.31 13.24
N GLU A 32 -6.41 6.80 13.13
CA GLU A 32 -7.06 6.06 14.22
C GLU A 32 -6.72 4.56 14.20
N ALA A 33 -6.61 3.96 13.02
CA ALA A 33 -6.31 2.54 12.88
C ALA A 33 -4.83 2.26 12.58
N LYS A 34 -4.02 3.28 12.35
CA LYS A 34 -2.62 3.16 11.93
C LYS A 34 -2.46 2.25 10.72
N ASN A 35 -3.46 2.30 9.83
CA ASN A 35 -3.60 1.47 8.66
C ASN A 35 -3.39 2.32 7.41
N LEU A 36 -2.24 2.16 6.74
CA LEU A 36 -1.86 2.99 5.60
C LEU A 36 -2.42 2.49 4.27
N PHE A 37 -2.97 1.27 4.23
CA PHE A 37 -3.35 0.63 2.97
C PHE A 37 -4.83 0.28 2.88
N GLY A 38 -5.61 0.63 3.89
CA GLY A 38 -7.02 0.25 3.93
C GLY A 38 -7.24 -1.26 4.07
N ILE A 39 -6.30 -1.96 4.70
CA ILE A 39 -6.38 -3.42 4.87
C ILE A 39 -7.62 -3.77 5.69
N ARG A 40 -8.42 -4.70 5.17
CA ARG A 40 -9.66 -5.13 5.79
C ARG A 40 -9.48 -6.40 6.61
N THR A 41 -10.33 -6.58 7.60
CA THR A 41 -10.54 -7.87 8.25
C THR A 41 -11.97 -8.33 8.01
N PHE A 42 -12.12 -9.63 7.86
CA PHE A 42 -13.43 -10.28 7.72
C PHE A 42 -13.80 -11.06 8.99
N SER A 43 -12.98 -10.94 10.03
CA SER A 43 -13.23 -11.49 11.36
C SER A 43 -13.63 -10.37 12.30
N LYS A 44 -14.83 -10.46 12.86
CA LYS A 44 -15.36 -9.50 13.84
C LYS A 44 -14.48 -9.44 15.10
N ASP A 45 -13.79 -10.51 15.42
CA ASP A 45 -12.95 -10.62 16.62
C ASP A 45 -11.58 -9.92 16.46
N THR A 46 -11.17 -9.63 15.23
CA THR A 46 -9.95 -8.85 14.97
C THR A 46 -10.23 -7.37 15.23
N PRO A 47 -9.36 -6.65 15.95
CA PRO A 47 -9.53 -5.21 16.18
C PRO A 47 -9.73 -4.46 14.85
N HIS A 48 -10.81 -3.67 14.78
CA HIS A 48 -11.20 -2.99 13.55
C HIS A 48 -11.97 -1.71 13.84
N LEU A 49 -12.00 -0.83 12.83
CA LEU A 49 -12.94 0.28 12.75
C LEU A 49 -14.01 -0.06 11.73
N LEU A 50 -15.23 0.34 12.00
CA LEU A 50 -16.31 0.22 11.02
C LEU A 50 -16.15 1.26 9.91
N PRO A 51 -16.60 0.95 8.69
CA PRO A 51 -16.64 1.96 7.62
C PRO A 51 -17.44 3.18 8.06
N GLN A 52 -17.10 4.35 7.52
CA GLN A 52 -17.77 5.60 7.87
C GLN A 52 -19.28 5.50 7.62
N GLY A 53 -20.07 5.91 8.62
CA GLY A 53 -21.53 5.89 8.54
C GLY A 53 -22.17 4.54 8.80
N ILE A 54 -21.39 3.49 9.03
CA ILE A 54 -21.88 2.14 9.33
C ILE A 54 -21.82 1.90 10.84
N LYS A 55 -22.94 1.51 11.43
CA LYS A 55 -23.06 1.30 12.88
C LYS A 55 -22.94 -0.16 13.29
N ASN A 56 -23.33 -1.07 12.40
CA ASN A 56 -23.33 -2.50 12.68
C ASN A 56 -22.35 -3.22 11.76
N TRP A 57 -21.79 -4.33 12.23
CA TRP A 57 -20.84 -5.14 11.46
C TRP A 57 -21.42 -5.54 10.10
N PRO A 58 -20.87 -5.05 8.98
CA PRO A 58 -21.36 -5.37 7.64
C PRO A 58 -20.72 -6.62 7.02
N GLY A 59 -19.95 -7.39 7.79
CA GLY A 59 -19.20 -8.54 7.31
C GLY A 59 -17.71 -8.23 7.11
N TRP A 60 -17.27 -6.98 7.30
CA TRP A 60 -15.88 -6.57 7.20
C TRP A 60 -15.65 -5.27 7.97
N GLY A 61 -14.41 -5.02 8.31
CA GLY A 61 -14.00 -3.77 8.94
C GLY A 61 -12.59 -3.40 8.49
N VAL A 62 -12.17 -2.17 8.80
CA VAL A 62 -10.81 -1.70 8.55
C VAL A 62 -9.95 -2.11 9.74
N ARG A 63 -8.94 -2.94 9.49
CA ARG A 63 -8.11 -3.50 10.54
C ARG A 63 -7.31 -2.43 11.27
N ILE A 64 -7.28 -2.52 12.60
CA ILE A 64 -6.47 -1.66 13.47
C ILE A 64 -5.11 -2.32 13.69
N PHE A 65 -4.03 -1.55 13.50
CA PHE A 65 -2.67 -2.02 13.74
C PHE A 65 -2.05 -1.31 14.95
N PRO A 66 -1.11 -1.95 15.64
CA PRO A 66 -0.41 -1.31 16.77
C PRO A 66 0.50 -0.16 16.32
N SER A 67 0.92 -0.14 15.03
CA SER A 67 1.74 0.92 14.46
C SER A 67 1.52 1.00 12.95
N LYS A 68 1.89 2.11 12.35
CA LYS A 68 1.89 2.25 10.88
C LYS A 68 2.84 1.25 10.23
N CYS A 69 4.01 1.02 10.87
CA CYS A 69 4.98 0.03 10.41
C CYS A 69 4.37 -1.38 10.37
N ALA A 70 3.55 -1.74 11.36
CA ALA A 70 2.86 -3.02 11.37
C ALA A 70 1.92 -3.17 10.16
N SER A 71 1.27 -2.09 9.72
CA SER A 71 0.44 -2.13 8.51
C SER A 71 1.26 -2.34 7.25
N VAL A 72 2.48 -1.78 7.19
CA VAL A 72 3.40 -2.02 6.06
C VAL A 72 3.83 -3.48 6.02
N ILE A 73 4.18 -4.05 7.17
CA ILE A 73 4.57 -5.46 7.28
C ILE A 73 3.45 -6.37 6.79
N GLU A 74 2.22 -6.11 7.20
CA GLU A 74 1.05 -6.90 6.77
C GLU A 74 0.80 -6.75 5.27
N TYR A 75 0.93 -5.54 4.73
CA TYR A 75 0.81 -5.29 3.30
C TYR A 75 1.82 -6.14 2.50
N VAL A 76 3.07 -6.14 2.91
CA VAL A 76 4.12 -6.95 2.25
C VAL A 76 3.80 -8.44 2.36
N ARG A 77 3.34 -8.88 3.54
CA ARG A 77 2.94 -10.27 3.75
C ARG A 77 1.81 -10.68 2.81
N LEU A 78 0.79 -9.84 2.66
CA LEU A 78 -0.34 -10.11 1.75
C LEU A 78 0.14 -10.28 0.31
N LEU A 79 0.99 -9.39 -0.18
CA LEU A 79 1.52 -9.48 -1.54
C LEU A 79 2.36 -10.75 -1.74
N ASN A 80 3.03 -11.22 -0.70
CA ASN A 80 3.85 -12.43 -0.77
C ASN A 80 3.06 -13.72 -0.62
N GLU A 81 1.89 -13.70 0.04
CA GLU A 81 1.21 -14.93 0.42
C GLU A 81 -0.22 -15.08 -0.11
N HIS A 82 -0.94 -13.97 -0.30
CA HIS A 82 -2.34 -14.05 -0.67
C HIS A 82 -2.52 -14.51 -2.13
N PRO A 83 -3.42 -15.48 -2.41
CA PRO A 83 -3.62 -16.00 -3.77
C PRO A 83 -3.98 -14.95 -4.82
N ALA A 84 -4.66 -13.88 -4.44
CA ALA A 84 -5.06 -12.80 -5.35
C ALA A 84 -3.87 -12.08 -5.98
N TYR A 85 -2.67 -12.19 -5.38
CA TYR A 85 -1.47 -11.47 -5.82
C TYR A 85 -0.43 -12.38 -6.48
N LYS A 86 -0.85 -13.53 -6.97
CA LYS A 86 0.03 -14.46 -7.69
C LYS A 86 0.65 -13.83 -8.93
N GLU A 87 -0.14 -13.09 -9.71
CA GLU A 87 0.34 -12.40 -10.91
C GLU A 87 1.45 -11.40 -10.57
N PHE A 88 1.30 -10.66 -9.48
CA PHE A 88 2.33 -9.77 -8.98
C PHE A 88 3.63 -10.55 -8.69
N ARG A 89 3.54 -11.65 -7.98
CA ARG A 89 4.72 -12.47 -7.62
C ARG A 89 5.41 -13.05 -8.86
N ASP A 90 4.64 -13.50 -9.83
CA ASP A 90 5.18 -14.05 -11.09
C ASP A 90 5.94 -12.97 -11.86
N LEU A 91 5.38 -11.77 -11.97
CA LEU A 91 6.05 -10.67 -12.66
C LEU A 91 7.28 -10.17 -11.89
N ARG A 92 7.22 -10.17 -10.56
CA ARG A 92 8.35 -9.74 -9.71
C ARG A 92 9.62 -10.56 -9.95
N GLU A 93 9.50 -11.80 -10.35
CA GLU A 93 10.65 -12.62 -10.70
C GLU A 93 11.40 -12.09 -11.93
N LYS A 94 10.72 -11.32 -12.78
CA LYS A 94 11.25 -10.81 -14.04
C LYS A 94 11.65 -9.35 -13.98
N THR A 95 11.06 -8.55 -13.11
CA THR A 95 11.30 -7.12 -13.03
C THR A 95 11.06 -6.60 -11.61
N GLN A 96 11.76 -5.52 -11.25
CA GLN A 96 11.55 -4.75 -10.03
C GLN A 96 10.95 -3.38 -10.34
N ASP A 97 10.52 -3.14 -11.57
CA ASP A 97 9.92 -1.86 -11.97
C ASP A 97 8.54 -1.70 -11.31
N PRO A 98 8.38 -0.75 -10.38
CA PRO A 98 7.11 -0.56 -9.67
C PRO A 98 5.96 -0.16 -10.60
N ILE A 99 6.26 0.54 -11.71
CA ILE A 99 5.23 0.95 -12.66
C ILE A 99 4.64 -0.25 -13.40
N LYS A 100 5.48 -1.25 -13.72
CA LYS A 100 5.01 -2.50 -14.32
C LYS A 100 4.27 -3.36 -13.31
N LEU A 101 4.81 -3.47 -12.10
CA LEU A 101 4.27 -4.32 -11.05
C LEU A 101 2.90 -3.86 -10.55
N ILE A 102 2.69 -2.55 -10.44
CA ILE A 102 1.39 -2.03 -9.93
C ILE A 102 0.22 -2.44 -10.83
N LYS A 103 0.46 -2.68 -12.10
CA LYS A 103 -0.58 -3.09 -13.04
C LYS A 103 -1.13 -4.49 -12.76
N THR A 104 -0.42 -5.29 -11.97
CA THR A 104 -0.86 -6.64 -11.58
C THR A 104 -1.71 -6.65 -10.32
N LEU A 105 -1.95 -5.50 -9.69
CA LEU A 105 -2.66 -5.40 -8.42
C LEU A 105 -4.13 -4.99 -8.57
N ASP A 106 -4.81 -5.49 -9.58
CA ASP A 106 -6.24 -5.20 -9.82
C ASP A 106 -7.12 -5.54 -8.61
N ALA A 107 -6.78 -6.60 -7.89
CA ALA A 107 -7.52 -7.04 -6.72
C ALA A 107 -7.33 -6.14 -5.50
N PHE A 108 -6.37 -5.21 -5.53
CA PHE A 108 -6.08 -4.35 -4.38
C PHE A 108 -7.15 -3.26 -4.19
N SER A 109 -7.79 -2.84 -5.26
CA SER A 109 -8.81 -1.79 -5.23
C SER A 109 -9.91 -2.09 -6.24
N THR A 110 -11.12 -1.61 -5.95
CA THR A 110 -12.25 -1.67 -6.87
C THR A 110 -12.26 -0.53 -7.90
N THR A 111 -11.36 0.43 -7.76
CA THR A 111 -11.25 1.59 -8.65
C THR A 111 -10.59 1.18 -9.97
N SER A 112 -11.25 1.47 -11.10
CA SER A 112 -10.80 1.02 -12.42
C SER A 112 -9.48 1.63 -12.89
N ASP A 113 -9.12 2.81 -12.37
CA ASP A 113 -7.89 3.52 -12.72
C ASP A 113 -6.84 3.52 -11.58
N TYR A 114 -6.92 2.53 -10.71
CA TYR A 114 -6.07 2.45 -9.52
C TYR A 114 -4.57 2.51 -9.86
N ASP A 115 -4.14 1.71 -10.84
CA ASP A 115 -2.75 1.68 -11.28
C ASP A 115 -2.28 3.07 -11.75
N GLN A 116 -3.10 3.76 -12.53
CA GLN A 116 -2.78 5.10 -13.03
C GLN A 116 -2.61 6.12 -11.90
N ARG A 117 -3.44 6.03 -10.87
CA ARG A 117 -3.36 6.91 -9.71
C ARG A 117 -2.07 6.68 -8.93
N VAL A 118 -1.70 5.41 -8.71
CA VAL A 118 -0.46 5.07 -8.02
C VAL A 118 0.75 5.50 -8.85
N ILE A 119 0.73 5.26 -10.16
CA ILE A 119 1.82 5.66 -11.06
C ILE A 119 2.06 7.19 -11.00
N ARG A 120 0.99 7.99 -10.99
CA ARG A 120 1.12 9.45 -10.85
C ARG A 120 1.85 9.83 -9.57
N ILE A 121 1.53 9.17 -8.47
CA ILE A 121 2.19 9.42 -7.19
C ILE A 121 3.66 9.02 -7.24
N ILE A 122 3.97 7.86 -7.82
CA ILE A 122 5.35 7.40 -7.99
C ILE A 122 6.17 8.42 -8.77
N LYS A 123 5.62 8.90 -9.88
CA LYS A 123 6.29 9.92 -10.71
C LYS A 123 6.48 11.24 -9.96
N LYS A 124 5.50 11.64 -9.16
CA LYS A 124 5.61 12.83 -8.31
C LYS A 124 6.71 12.67 -7.27
N ILE A 125 6.81 11.53 -6.63
CA ILE A 125 7.85 11.23 -5.64
C ILE A 125 9.23 11.29 -6.30
N ARG A 126 9.40 10.69 -7.47
CA ARG A 126 10.65 10.73 -8.25
C ARG A 126 11.08 12.17 -8.56
N LYS A 127 10.12 13.01 -8.94
CA LYS A 127 10.38 14.42 -9.23
C LYS A 127 10.82 15.16 -7.98
N LEU A 128 10.22 14.90 -6.83
CA LEU A 128 10.62 15.51 -5.55
C LEU A 128 12.01 15.06 -5.13
N GLU A 129 12.36 13.79 -5.31
CA GLU A 129 13.69 13.26 -5.02
C GLU A 129 14.75 13.92 -5.90
N ASP A 130 14.49 14.08 -7.20
CA ASP A 130 15.39 14.75 -8.14
C ASP A 130 15.61 16.21 -7.75
N THR A 131 14.56 16.92 -7.38
CA THR A 131 14.65 18.30 -6.91
C THR A 131 15.49 18.40 -5.64
N TYR A 132 15.29 17.50 -4.70
CA TYR A 132 16.06 17.47 -3.45
C TYR A 132 17.54 17.16 -3.71
N ALA A 133 17.82 16.22 -4.60
CA ALA A 133 19.20 15.88 -4.98
C ALA A 133 19.90 17.05 -5.68
N SER A 134 19.20 17.78 -6.55
CA SER A 134 19.71 18.98 -7.23
C SER A 134 20.04 20.07 -6.24
N ASP A 135 19.17 20.34 -5.26
CA ASP A 135 19.40 21.35 -4.21
C ASP A 135 20.64 21.01 -3.38
N LYS A 136 20.86 19.73 -3.08
CA LYS A 136 22.06 19.27 -2.35
C LYS A 136 23.33 19.48 -3.15
N THR A 137 23.29 19.32 -4.47
CA THR A 137 24.48 19.48 -5.32
C THR A 137 24.88 20.94 -5.52
N ILE A 138 23.97 21.87 -5.35
CA ILE A 138 24.22 23.30 -5.49
C ILE A 138 24.97 23.87 -4.28
N LYS A 139 24.95 23.18 -3.16
CA LYS A 139 25.70 23.55 -1.96
C LYS A 139 27.12 23.04 -2.02
#